data_ca836f12137a95ae6690c8eed9d00e1e
#
_entry.id   ca836f12137a95ae6690c8eed9d00e1e
#
_cell.length_a   1.000
_cell.length_b   1.000
_cell.length_c   1.000
_cell.angle_alpha   90.00
_cell.angle_beta   90.00
_cell.angle_gamma   90.00
#
_symmetry.space_group_name_H-M   'P 1'
#
loop_
_entity.id
_entity.type
_entity.pdbx_description
1 polymer ?
#
loop_
_entity_poly.entity_id
_entity_poly.type
_entity_poly.pdbx_seq_one_letter_code
_entity_poly.pdbx_strand_id
1 'polypeptide(L)'
;MKVAAEAARRFLLARHLLAPARSVAGGLDGVLEVFRTFGSIQFDPIAVAGRNHDLVLHARVAGYEPAWCDVLYERREIFETTNKALSLVPASDFPWFRLGIGRKGPRFHAAILAENAVVAERVLGRIRAEGALSA
;
A
#
# COMPACT_ATOMS: atom_id res chain seq x y z
N MET A 1 -5.15 27.70 21.60
CA MET A 1 -4.07 26.91 22.25
C MET A 1 -2.79 27.12 21.45
N LYS A 2 -1.70 27.56 22.07
CA LYS A 2 -0.38 27.68 21.41
C LYS A 2 0.44 26.44 21.79
N VAL A 3 0.99 25.76 20.80
CA VAL A 3 1.86 24.58 20.98
C VAL A 3 3.28 24.99 20.63
N ALA A 4 4.24 24.64 21.48
CA ALA A 4 5.66 24.88 21.20
C ALA A 4 6.12 24.04 20.01
N ALA A 5 6.97 24.58 19.14
CA ALA A 5 7.47 23.90 17.94
C ALA A 5 8.15 22.55 18.28
N GLU A 6 8.89 22.50 19.37
CA GLU A 6 9.54 21.27 19.84
C GLU A 6 8.52 20.20 20.26
N ALA A 7 7.44 20.58 20.95
CA ALA A 7 6.38 19.64 21.32
C ALA A 7 5.66 19.10 20.07
N ALA A 8 5.38 19.97 19.09
CA ALA A 8 4.80 19.56 17.82
C ALA A 8 5.73 18.58 17.06
N ARG A 9 7.03 18.86 17.01
CA ARG A 9 8.02 17.99 16.38
C ARG A 9 8.05 16.61 17.05
N ARG A 10 8.15 16.55 18.38
CA ARG A 10 8.14 15.28 19.12
C ARG A 10 6.87 14.49 18.90
N PHE A 11 5.73 15.16 18.91
CA PHE A 11 4.44 14.52 18.61
C PHE A 11 4.43 13.91 17.20
N LEU A 12 4.87 14.65 16.18
CA LEU A 12 4.92 14.16 14.81
C LEU A 12 5.86 12.97 14.67
N LEU A 13 7.06 13.03 15.24
CA LEU A 13 8.02 11.92 15.19
C LEU A 13 7.45 10.66 15.85
N ALA A 14 6.84 10.79 17.03
CA ALA A 14 6.21 9.68 17.73
C ALA A 14 4.99 9.15 16.95
N ARG A 15 4.10 10.03 16.46
CA ARG A 15 2.91 9.63 15.68
C ARG A 15 3.26 8.91 14.38
N HIS A 16 4.40 9.27 13.79
CA HIS A 16 4.90 8.63 12.58
C HIS A 16 5.87 7.45 12.85
N LEU A 17 5.92 6.95 14.07
CA LEU A 17 6.75 5.80 14.47
C LEU A 17 8.25 5.98 14.13
N LEU A 18 8.73 7.24 14.17
CA LEU A 18 10.13 7.59 13.89
C LEU A 18 10.95 7.83 15.15
N ALA A 19 10.30 7.92 16.31
CA ALA A 19 10.94 8.07 17.62
C ALA A 19 10.21 7.22 18.68
N PRO A 20 10.90 6.27 19.31
CA PRO A 20 12.27 5.83 19.00
C PRO A 20 12.38 5.22 17.60
N ALA A 21 13.58 5.30 17.00
CA ALA A 21 13.80 4.70 15.68
C ALA A 21 13.66 3.18 15.75
N ARG A 22 13.03 2.59 14.73
CA ARG A 22 12.82 1.13 14.59
C ARG A 22 12.19 0.49 15.82
N SER A 23 11.23 1.17 16.42
CA SER A 23 10.56 0.73 17.65
C SER A 23 9.42 -0.27 17.44
N VAL A 24 8.98 -0.44 16.20
CA VAL A 24 7.98 -1.47 15.87
C VAL A 24 8.67 -2.83 15.81
N ALA A 25 8.03 -3.85 16.38
CA ALA A 25 8.57 -5.22 16.39
C ALA A 25 8.86 -5.72 14.98
N GLY A 26 9.90 -6.54 14.82
CA GLY A 26 10.23 -7.18 13.55
C GLY A 26 9.19 -8.21 13.11
N GLY A 27 9.28 -8.62 11.84
CA GLY A 27 8.40 -9.63 11.25
C GLY A 27 7.14 -9.06 10.59
N LEU A 28 6.31 -9.97 10.07
CA LEU A 28 5.12 -9.62 9.29
C LEU A 28 4.11 -8.79 10.08
N ASP A 29 3.91 -9.11 11.36
CA ASP A 29 2.97 -8.39 12.23
C ASP A 29 3.38 -6.94 12.44
N GLY A 30 4.68 -6.67 12.63
CA GLY A 30 5.19 -5.31 12.75
C GLY A 30 5.03 -4.51 11.46
N VAL A 31 5.25 -5.13 10.31
CA VAL A 31 4.97 -4.49 9.02
C VAL A 31 3.49 -4.13 8.89
N LEU A 32 2.59 -5.05 9.23
CA LEU A 32 1.14 -4.81 9.21
C LEU A 32 0.73 -3.72 10.21
N GLU A 33 1.37 -3.63 11.36
CA GLU A 33 1.13 -2.55 12.34
C GLU A 33 1.42 -1.17 11.73
N VAL A 34 2.53 -1.04 11.00
CA VAL A 34 2.86 0.21 10.29
C VAL A 34 1.80 0.54 9.25
N PHE A 35 1.37 -0.43 8.44
CA PHE A 35 0.30 -0.25 7.45
C PHE A 35 -1.01 0.19 8.12
N ARG A 36 -1.44 -0.45 9.19
CA ARG A 36 -2.66 -0.09 9.93
C ARG A 36 -2.58 1.30 10.55
N THR A 37 -1.40 1.67 11.03
CA THR A 37 -1.18 2.99 11.66
C THR A 37 -1.26 4.13 10.64
N PHE A 38 -0.80 3.90 9.41
CA PHE A 38 -0.75 4.93 8.37
C PHE A 38 -1.93 4.86 7.39
N GLY A 39 -2.60 3.73 7.30
CA GLY A 39 -3.66 3.47 6.33
C GLY A 39 -3.14 3.27 4.90
N SER A 40 -2.05 3.91 4.51
CA SER A 40 -1.44 3.72 3.19
C SER A 40 0.04 4.08 3.18
N ILE A 41 0.81 3.40 2.36
CA ILE A 41 2.21 3.71 2.05
C ILE A 41 2.34 3.83 0.54
N GLN A 42 2.89 4.94 0.06
CA GLN A 42 3.07 5.15 -1.37
C GLN A 42 3.96 4.06 -1.97
N PHE A 43 3.48 3.47 -3.06
CA PHE A 43 4.26 2.58 -3.90
C PHE A 43 4.89 3.39 -5.03
N ASP A 44 6.22 3.39 -5.10
CA ASP A 44 6.96 4.00 -6.18
C ASP A 44 7.85 2.92 -6.82
N PRO A 45 7.71 2.63 -8.12
CA PRO A 45 8.54 1.65 -8.80
C PRO A 45 9.99 2.12 -8.99
N ILE A 46 10.28 3.42 -8.81
CA ILE A 46 11.62 3.96 -8.94
C ILE A 46 12.40 3.65 -7.65
N ALA A 47 13.43 2.81 -7.78
CA ALA A 47 14.23 2.31 -6.66
C ALA A 47 15.69 2.79 -6.74
N VAL A 48 15.92 4.12 -6.63
CA VAL A 48 17.27 4.68 -6.66
C VAL A 48 18.11 4.26 -5.45
N ALA A 49 17.51 4.33 -4.26
CA ALA A 49 18.15 3.92 -2.99
C ALA A 49 17.40 2.76 -2.31
N GLY A 50 16.35 2.27 -2.92
CA GLY A 50 15.43 1.25 -2.44
C GLY A 50 13.98 1.61 -2.80
N ARG A 51 13.08 0.63 -2.79
CA ARG A 51 11.66 0.88 -3.02
C ARG A 51 11.12 1.79 -1.92
N ASN A 52 10.29 2.77 -2.26
CA ASN A 52 9.79 3.76 -1.29
C ASN A 52 9.16 3.11 -0.05
N HIS A 53 8.32 2.12 -0.22
CA HIS A 53 7.68 1.42 0.90
C HIS A 53 8.69 0.68 1.77
N ASP A 54 9.75 0.09 1.20
CA ASP A 54 10.81 -0.54 1.99
C ASP A 54 11.57 0.48 2.84
N LEU A 55 11.88 1.67 2.31
CA LEU A 55 12.52 2.74 3.07
C LEU A 55 11.63 3.22 4.24
N VAL A 56 10.32 3.33 4.00
CA VAL A 56 9.35 3.68 5.02
C VAL A 56 9.31 2.64 6.13
N LEU A 57 9.26 1.35 5.78
CA LEU A 57 9.21 0.23 6.73
C LEU A 57 10.53 0.05 7.48
N HIS A 58 11.65 0.12 6.78
CA HIS A 58 12.99 0.01 7.37
C HIS A 58 13.27 1.09 8.43
N ALA A 59 12.71 2.29 8.26
CA ALA A 59 12.88 3.35 9.25
C ALA A 59 12.12 3.08 10.57
N ARG A 60 11.16 2.14 10.60
CA ARG A 60 10.20 1.93 11.67
C ARG A 60 10.25 0.54 12.31
N VAL A 61 10.46 -0.48 11.50
CA VAL A 61 10.39 -1.89 11.90
C VAL A 61 11.79 -2.40 12.23
N ALA A 62 11.95 -3.03 13.39
CA ALA A 62 13.22 -3.61 13.82
C ALA A 62 13.62 -4.76 12.88
N GLY A 63 14.86 -4.72 12.38
CA GLY A 63 15.39 -5.77 11.51
C GLY A 63 14.59 -5.98 10.23
N TYR A 64 13.94 -4.95 9.68
CA TYR A 64 13.09 -5.05 8.49
C TYR A 64 13.80 -5.70 7.31
N GLU A 65 13.12 -6.65 6.69
CA GLU A 65 13.53 -7.33 5.46
C GLU A 65 12.49 -7.09 4.35
N PRO A 66 12.89 -6.65 3.13
CA PRO A 66 11.99 -6.39 2.02
C PRO A 66 11.06 -7.56 1.68
N ALA A 67 11.54 -8.79 1.84
CA ALA A 67 10.74 -10.00 1.63
C ALA A 67 9.47 -10.06 2.48
N TRP A 68 9.42 -9.42 3.64
CA TRP A 68 8.22 -9.40 4.48
C TRP A 68 7.07 -8.65 3.83
N CYS A 69 7.35 -7.56 3.14
CA CYS A 69 6.34 -6.83 2.39
C CYS A 69 5.82 -7.66 1.20
N ASP A 70 6.73 -8.33 0.49
CA ASP A 70 6.37 -9.18 -0.64
C ASP A 70 5.51 -10.38 -0.18
N VAL A 71 5.84 -11.02 0.95
CA VAL A 71 5.02 -12.09 1.55
C VAL A 71 3.62 -11.61 1.94
N LEU A 72 3.49 -10.41 2.53
CA LEU A 72 2.18 -9.84 2.87
C LEU A 72 1.33 -9.57 1.62
N TYR A 73 1.96 -9.14 0.54
CA TYR A 73 1.32 -8.94 -0.74
C TYR A 73 0.81 -10.27 -1.33
N GLU A 74 1.64 -11.30 -1.36
CA GLU A 74 1.28 -12.65 -1.81
C GLU A 74 0.15 -13.25 -0.98
N ARG A 75 0.16 -13.04 0.35
CA ARG A 75 -0.91 -13.46 1.26
C ARG A 75 -2.19 -12.65 1.14
N ARG A 76 -2.19 -11.60 0.31
CA ARG A 76 -3.32 -10.67 0.16
C ARG A 76 -3.71 -9.95 1.46
N GLU A 77 -2.73 -9.72 2.33
CA GLU A 77 -2.92 -8.94 3.56
C GLU A 77 -2.75 -7.44 3.30
N ILE A 78 -2.07 -7.10 2.20
CA ILE A 78 -1.99 -5.75 1.61
C ILE A 78 -2.32 -5.82 0.11
N PHE A 79 -2.76 -4.71 -0.46
CA PHE A 79 -3.06 -4.61 -1.89
C PHE A 79 -2.72 -3.23 -2.44
N GLU A 80 -2.60 -3.13 -3.76
CA GLU A 80 -2.36 -1.87 -4.46
C GLU A 80 -3.67 -1.15 -4.78
N THR A 81 -3.66 0.16 -4.58
CA THR A 81 -4.76 1.02 -5.00
C THR A 81 -4.28 2.43 -5.28
N THR A 82 -5.05 3.19 -6.05
CA THR A 82 -4.80 4.60 -6.26
C THR A 82 -5.48 5.40 -5.16
N ASN A 83 -4.68 6.04 -4.30
CA ASN A 83 -5.12 7.04 -3.34
C ASN A 83 -4.72 8.42 -3.87
N LYS A 84 -3.78 9.12 -3.26
CA LYS A 84 -3.17 10.33 -3.84
C LYS A 84 -2.21 9.96 -4.99
N ALA A 85 -1.50 8.85 -4.83
CA ALA A 85 -0.66 8.18 -5.82
C ALA A 85 -0.90 6.68 -5.68
N LEU A 86 -0.24 5.84 -6.50
CA LEU A 86 -0.25 4.40 -6.32
C LEU A 86 0.28 4.07 -4.92
N SER A 87 -0.45 3.28 -4.17
CA SER A 87 -0.20 3.03 -2.75
C SER A 87 -0.48 1.58 -2.40
N LEU A 88 0.28 1.04 -1.45
CA LEU A 88 -0.02 -0.19 -0.73
C LEU A 88 -0.90 0.15 0.47
N VAL A 89 -1.96 -0.61 0.68
CA VAL A 89 -2.92 -0.43 1.76
C VAL A 89 -3.27 -1.77 2.41
N PRO A 90 -3.66 -1.81 3.70
CA PRO A 90 -4.12 -3.03 4.35
C PRO A 90 -5.37 -3.59 3.65
N ALA A 91 -5.44 -4.92 3.48
CA ALA A 91 -6.61 -5.57 2.89
C ALA A 91 -7.88 -5.39 3.75
N SER A 92 -7.73 -5.18 5.06
CA SER A 92 -8.83 -4.82 5.96
C SER A 92 -9.56 -3.55 5.55
N ASP A 93 -8.88 -2.64 4.85
CA ASP A 93 -9.43 -1.36 4.43
C ASP A 93 -10.10 -1.41 3.04
N PHE A 94 -10.05 -2.57 2.36
CA PHE A 94 -10.67 -2.78 1.05
C PHE A 94 -12.13 -2.31 0.97
N PRO A 95 -13.00 -2.56 1.97
CA PRO A 95 -14.39 -2.09 1.93
C PRO A 95 -14.52 -0.58 1.71
N TRP A 96 -13.61 0.22 2.27
CA TRP A 96 -13.58 1.67 2.12
C TRP A 96 -13.08 2.10 0.74
N PHE A 97 -12.02 1.48 0.26
CA PHE A 97 -11.46 1.77 -1.06
C PHE A 97 -12.41 1.35 -2.18
N ARG A 98 -13.17 0.24 -2.01
CA ARG A 98 -14.18 -0.23 -2.96
C ARG A 98 -15.24 0.83 -3.27
N LEU A 99 -15.60 1.67 -2.30
CA LEU A 99 -16.56 2.75 -2.50
C LEU A 99 -16.07 3.80 -3.52
N GLY A 100 -14.77 3.94 -3.68
CA GLY A 100 -14.13 4.87 -4.62
C GLY A 100 -13.87 4.28 -6.01
N ILE A 101 -13.70 2.96 -6.11
CA ILE A 101 -13.30 2.29 -7.37
C ILE A 101 -14.35 2.48 -8.48
N GLY A 102 -15.63 2.52 -8.13
CA GLY A 102 -16.73 2.74 -9.09
C GLY A 102 -17.00 4.21 -9.46
N ARG A 103 -16.38 5.17 -8.76
CA ARG A 103 -16.67 6.61 -8.93
C ARG A 103 -15.72 7.34 -9.89
N LYS A 104 -14.52 6.82 -10.10
CA LYS A 104 -13.49 7.47 -10.93
C LYS A 104 -13.32 6.71 -12.25
N GLY A 105 -14.02 7.11 -13.28
CA GLY A 105 -13.60 6.88 -14.65
C GLY A 105 -14.33 5.85 -15.49
N PRO A 106 -15.68 5.93 -15.62
CA PRO A 106 -16.34 4.99 -16.50
C PRO A 106 -16.12 5.24 -18.00
N ARG A 107 -15.96 6.49 -18.43
CA ARG A 107 -16.03 6.80 -19.87
C ARG A 107 -14.82 6.33 -20.67
N PHE A 108 -13.60 6.64 -20.18
CA PHE A 108 -12.38 6.23 -20.90
C PHE A 108 -12.16 4.72 -20.83
N HIS A 109 -12.30 4.13 -19.65
CA HIS A 109 -12.14 2.69 -19.47
C HIS A 109 -13.25 1.89 -20.16
N ALA A 110 -14.49 2.38 -20.17
CA ALA A 110 -15.60 1.71 -20.85
C ALA A 110 -15.39 1.63 -22.36
N ALA A 111 -14.89 2.68 -22.99
CA ALA A 111 -14.57 2.68 -24.42
C ALA A 111 -13.46 1.64 -24.72
N ILE A 112 -12.36 1.65 -23.99
CA ILE A 112 -11.26 0.69 -24.16
C ILE A 112 -11.75 -0.75 -23.95
N LEU A 113 -12.55 -1.01 -22.92
CA LEU A 113 -13.10 -2.34 -22.66
C LEU A 113 -14.06 -2.79 -23.75
N ALA A 114 -14.89 -1.90 -24.32
CA ALA A 114 -15.78 -2.22 -25.42
C ALA A 114 -15.00 -2.56 -26.71
N GLU A 115 -13.98 -1.76 -27.02
CA GLU A 115 -13.11 -2.00 -28.19
C GLU A 115 -12.30 -3.30 -28.07
N ASN A 116 -11.99 -3.74 -26.85
CA ASN A 116 -11.15 -4.90 -26.56
C ASN A 116 -11.90 -6.00 -25.78
N ALA A 117 -13.22 -6.14 -25.98
CA ALA A 117 -14.07 -7.03 -25.19
C ALA A 117 -13.57 -8.48 -25.15
N VAL A 118 -13.13 -9.03 -26.27
CA VAL A 118 -12.61 -10.41 -26.35
C VAL A 118 -11.34 -10.59 -25.51
N VAL A 119 -10.44 -9.60 -25.53
CA VAL A 119 -9.22 -9.64 -24.72
C VAL A 119 -9.56 -9.50 -23.23
N ALA A 120 -10.47 -8.58 -22.90
CA ALA A 120 -10.92 -8.38 -21.52
C ALA A 120 -11.54 -9.65 -20.92
N GLU A 121 -12.44 -10.31 -21.65
CA GLU A 121 -13.04 -11.58 -21.21
C GLU A 121 -12.01 -12.69 -21.03
N ARG A 122 -11.05 -12.81 -21.97
CA ARG A 122 -9.96 -13.78 -21.84
C ARG A 122 -9.10 -13.52 -20.59
N VAL A 123 -8.72 -12.26 -20.34
CA VAL A 123 -7.94 -11.88 -19.14
C VAL A 123 -8.72 -12.17 -17.87
N LEU A 124 -10.00 -11.77 -17.82
CA LEU A 124 -10.87 -12.06 -16.68
C LEU A 124 -11.05 -13.56 -16.45
N GLY A 125 -11.19 -14.34 -17.51
CA GLY A 125 -11.27 -15.79 -17.44
C GLY A 125 -10.01 -16.41 -16.82
N ARG A 126 -8.84 -15.94 -17.24
CA ARG A 126 -7.56 -16.38 -16.66
C ARG A 126 -7.43 -15.99 -15.18
N ILE A 127 -7.74 -14.76 -14.82
CA ILE A 127 -7.70 -14.31 -13.42
C ILE A 127 -8.62 -15.13 -12.52
N ARG A 128 -9.82 -15.51 -13.04
CA ARG A 128 -10.75 -16.38 -12.29
C ARG A 128 -10.22 -17.80 -12.09
N ALA A 129 -9.51 -18.34 -13.09
CA ALA A 129 -8.99 -19.71 -13.07
C ALA A 129 -7.65 -19.83 -12.32
N GLU A 130 -6.76 -18.88 -12.49
CA GLU A 130 -5.36 -18.94 -12.07
C GLU A 130 -5.06 -18.02 -10.87
N GLY A 131 -5.95 -17.10 -10.53
CA GLY A 131 -5.73 -16.06 -9.53
C GLY A 131 -5.08 -14.82 -10.10
N ALA A 132 -4.40 -14.03 -9.24
CA ALA A 132 -3.72 -12.82 -9.66
C ALA A 132 -2.60 -13.13 -10.67
N LEU A 133 -2.55 -12.35 -11.75
CA LEU A 133 -1.53 -12.46 -12.79
C LEU A 133 -0.61 -11.24 -12.72
N SER A 134 0.70 -11.44 -12.91
CA SER A 134 1.63 -10.35 -13.20
C SER A 134 1.62 -10.01 -14.68
N ALA A 135 1.94 -8.76 -15.00
CA ALA A 135 2.14 -8.32 -16.38
C ALA A 135 3.45 -8.89 -16.98
#